data_ebef14fbc95b5624905eceb4560f65f3
#
_entry.id   ebef14fbc95b5624905eceb4560f65f3
#
_cell.length_a   1.000
_cell.length_b   1.000
_cell.length_c   1.000
_cell.angle_alpha   90.00
_cell.angle_beta   90.00
_cell.angle_gamma   90.00
#
_symmetry.space_group_name_H-M   'P 1'
#
loop_
_entity.id
_entity.type
_entity.pdbx_description
1 polymer ?
#
loop_
_entity_poly.entity_id
_entity_poly.type
_entity_poly.pdbx_seq_one_letter_code
_entity_poly.pdbx_strand_id
1 'polypeptide(L)'
;RIRTGNKLARKYLREAKKTLGSKESFYNALERALHNYLKSKLNIETSDFSKEKIQELLQTKSAKDAAISQFIELLTNCEMARYAPFSNVEMEQDYNKASNVISLIDRQIK
;
A
#
# COMPACT_ATOMS: atom_id res chain seq x y z
N ARG A 1 12.78 -14.25 -9.36
CA ARG A 1 13.46 -13.28 -8.60
C ARG A 1 12.57 -12.14 -8.16
N ILE A 2 12.70 -11.76 -6.94
CA ILE A 2 11.87 -10.71 -6.38
C ILE A 2 12.21 -9.33 -6.91
N ARG A 3 13.30 -9.23 -7.63
CA ARG A 3 13.77 -7.95 -8.10
C ARG A 3 12.76 -7.21 -8.96
N THR A 4 12.03 -7.95 -9.80
CA THR A 4 11.01 -7.34 -10.63
C THR A 4 9.89 -6.74 -9.78
N GLY A 5 9.43 -7.50 -8.78
CA GLY A 5 8.40 -6.99 -7.89
C GLY A 5 8.87 -5.79 -7.09
N ASN A 6 10.11 -5.84 -6.59
CA ASN A 6 10.66 -4.70 -5.85
C ASN A 6 10.78 -3.47 -6.73
N LYS A 7 11.11 -3.66 -7.97
CA LYS A 7 11.22 -2.54 -8.90
C LYS A 7 9.86 -1.89 -9.13
N LEU A 8 8.82 -2.71 -9.30
CA LEU A 8 7.47 -2.21 -9.45
C LEU A 8 7.03 -1.43 -8.21
N ALA A 9 7.28 -2.01 -7.04
CA ALA A 9 6.90 -1.36 -5.80
C ALA A 9 7.59 -0.02 -5.65
N ARG A 10 8.87 0.05 -5.97
CA ARG A 10 9.60 1.32 -5.85
C ARG A 10 9.03 2.38 -6.77
N LYS A 11 8.52 1.98 -7.92
CA LYS A 11 7.91 2.93 -8.84
C LYS A 11 6.73 3.63 -8.18
N TYR A 12 5.85 2.86 -7.53
CA TYR A 12 4.67 3.44 -6.90
C TYR A 12 5.00 4.14 -5.59
N LEU A 13 6.05 3.71 -4.89
CA LEU A 13 6.37 4.23 -3.57
C LEU A 13 7.41 5.35 -3.60
N ARG A 14 7.73 5.85 -4.77
CA ARG A 14 8.79 6.86 -4.90
C ARG A 14 8.53 8.08 -4.03
N GLU A 15 7.32 8.61 -4.09
CA GLU A 15 6.98 9.80 -3.32
C GLU A 15 7.01 9.52 -1.83
N ALA A 16 6.52 8.36 -1.42
CA ALA A 16 6.56 8.00 -0.02
C ALA A 16 7.99 7.92 0.50
N LYS A 17 8.89 7.37 -0.31
CA LYS A 17 10.29 7.28 0.10
C LYS A 17 10.90 8.66 0.32
N LYS A 18 10.56 9.60 -0.55
CA LYS A 18 11.10 10.95 -0.44
C LYS A 18 10.63 11.69 0.80
N THR A 19 9.49 11.28 1.35
CA THR A 19 8.89 11.97 2.48
C THR A 19 9.04 11.22 3.79
N LEU A 20 9.88 10.19 3.81
CA LEU A 20 10.19 9.50 5.07
C LEU A 20 10.71 10.50 6.09
N GLY A 21 10.20 10.39 7.31
CA GLY A 21 10.56 11.31 8.38
C GLY A 21 9.55 12.43 8.58
N SER A 22 8.66 12.64 7.62
CA SER A 22 7.59 13.63 7.72
C SER A 22 6.27 12.90 7.73
N LYS A 23 5.70 12.69 8.92
CA LYS A 23 4.57 11.78 9.11
C LYS A 23 3.42 12.06 8.16
N GLU A 24 2.96 13.29 8.14
CA GLU A 24 1.79 13.62 7.34
C GLU A 24 2.06 13.42 5.86
N SER A 25 3.17 13.92 5.38
CA SER A 25 3.52 13.80 3.97
C SER A 25 3.75 12.35 3.58
N PHE A 26 4.42 11.60 4.45
CA PHE A 26 4.71 10.20 4.16
C PHE A 26 3.44 9.38 4.03
N TYR A 27 2.54 9.48 5.01
CA TYR A 27 1.36 8.64 4.99
C TYR A 27 0.37 9.08 3.92
N ASN A 28 0.32 10.36 3.59
CA ASN A 28 -0.47 10.79 2.44
C ASN A 28 0.07 10.22 1.15
N ALA A 29 1.39 10.23 0.98
CA ALA A 29 2.00 9.67 -0.22
C ALA A 29 1.84 8.16 -0.26
N LEU A 30 1.93 7.50 0.88
CA LEU A 30 1.76 6.05 0.96
C LEU A 30 0.35 5.65 0.56
N GLU A 31 -0.64 6.34 1.10
CA GLU A 31 -2.04 6.04 0.76
C GLU A 31 -2.28 6.23 -0.73
N ARG A 32 -1.77 7.33 -1.27
CA ARG A 32 -1.92 7.59 -2.71
C ARG A 32 -1.26 6.51 -3.54
N ALA A 33 -0.08 6.05 -3.10
CA ALA A 33 0.64 5.01 -3.83
C ALA A 33 -0.16 3.71 -3.87
N LEU A 34 -0.78 3.34 -2.76
CA LEU A 34 -1.56 2.11 -2.71
C LEU A 34 -2.76 2.18 -3.64
N HIS A 35 -3.46 3.31 -3.64
CA HIS A 35 -4.60 3.47 -4.55
C HIS A 35 -4.16 3.57 -6.00
N ASN A 36 -3.04 4.24 -6.28
CA ASN A 36 -2.52 4.31 -7.64
C ASN A 36 -2.14 2.94 -8.17
N TYR A 37 -1.60 2.10 -7.31
CA TYR A 37 -1.27 0.74 -7.73
C TYR A 37 -2.53 0.00 -8.16
N LEU A 38 -3.59 0.07 -7.36
CA LEU A 38 -4.83 -0.61 -7.69
C LEU A 38 -5.44 -0.06 -8.97
N LYS A 39 -5.42 1.26 -9.12
CA LYS A 39 -5.96 1.86 -10.33
C LYS A 39 -5.20 1.41 -11.57
N SER A 40 -3.88 1.39 -11.48
CA SER A 40 -3.04 1.01 -12.61
C SER A 40 -3.22 -0.47 -12.96
N LYS A 41 -3.31 -1.31 -11.93
CA LYS A 41 -3.33 -2.75 -12.15
C LYS A 41 -4.69 -3.28 -12.49
N LEU A 42 -5.73 -2.77 -11.83
CA LEU A 42 -7.09 -3.26 -11.98
C LEU A 42 -7.97 -2.34 -12.80
N ASN A 43 -7.46 -1.17 -13.14
CA ASN A 43 -8.20 -0.17 -13.89
C ASN A 43 -9.48 0.26 -13.18
N ILE A 44 -9.42 0.32 -11.86
CA ILE A 44 -10.55 0.69 -11.01
C ILE A 44 -10.09 1.78 -10.06
N GLU A 45 -10.86 2.87 -9.98
CA GLU A 45 -10.56 3.93 -9.04
C GLU A 45 -11.08 3.55 -7.66
N THR A 46 -10.17 3.37 -6.70
CA THR A 46 -10.53 2.86 -5.38
C THR A 46 -10.45 3.90 -4.27
N SER A 47 -10.18 5.17 -4.59
CA SER A 47 -9.96 6.18 -3.55
C SER A 47 -11.20 6.39 -2.69
N ASP A 48 -12.40 6.14 -3.23
CA ASP A 48 -13.64 6.28 -2.48
C ASP A 48 -14.15 4.97 -1.89
N PHE A 49 -13.41 3.89 -2.08
CA PHE A 49 -13.82 2.57 -1.59
C PHE A 49 -13.54 2.45 -0.10
N SER A 50 -14.45 1.80 0.63
CA SER A 50 -14.16 1.39 1.99
C SER A 50 -13.10 0.30 1.99
N LYS A 51 -12.51 0.08 3.16
CA LYS A 51 -11.52 -1.00 3.28
C LYS A 51 -12.17 -2.35 3.01
N GLU A 52 -13.41 -2.52 3.45
CA GLU A 52 -14.14 -3.76 3.19
C GLU A 52 -14.33 -4.00 1.70
N LYS A 53 -14.64 -2.94 0.96
CA LYS A 53 -14.81 -3.08 -0.49
C LYS A 53 -13.50 -3.41 -1.19
N ILE A 54 -12.41 -2.80 -0.74
CA ILE A 54 -11.09 -3.11 -1.30
C ILE A 54 -10.74 -4.57 -1.00
N GLN A 55 -11.04 -5.03 0.20
CA GLN A 55 -10.80 -6.42 0.56
C GLN A 55 -11.54 -7.37 -0.37
N GLU A 56 -12.81 -7.10 -0.62
CA GLU A 56 -13.60 -7.92 -1.54
C GLU A 56 -13.03 -7.89 -2.94
N LEU A 57 -12.63 -6.71 -3.40
CA LEU A 57 -12.05 -6.56 -4.72
C LEU A 57 -10.80 -7.42 -4.87
N LEU A 58 -9.92 -7.38 -3.88
CA LEU A 58 -8.69 -8.15 -3.95
C LEU A 58 -8.96 -9.65 -3.87
N GLN A 59 -9.95 -10.06 -3.07
CA GLN A 59 -10.35 -11.47 -3.03
C GLN A 59 -10.84 -11.93 -4.39
N THR A 60 -11.64 -11.11 -5.04
CA THR A 60 -12.15 -11.43 -6.38
C THR A 60 -11.01 -11.59 -7.38
N LYS A 61 -9.92 -10.86 -7.18
CA LYS A 61 -8.78 -10.91 -8.08
C LYS A 61 -7.74 -11.96 -7.67
N SER A 62 -8.08 -12.84 -6.76
CA SER A 62 -7.24 -13.98 -6.39
C SER A 62 -6.08 -13.64 -5.46
N ALA A 63 -6.10 -12.47 -4.84
CA ALA A 63 -5.10 -12.17 -3.82
C ALA A 63 -5.35 -13.04 -2.60
N LYS A 64 -4.29 -13.42 -1.93
CA LYS A 64 -4.39 -14.28 -0.75
C LYS A 64 -4.70 -13.47 0.50
N ASP A 65 -5.35 -14.12 1.46
CA ASP A 65 -5.82 -13.44 2.66
C ASP A 65 -4.69 -12.73 3.41
N ALA A 66 -3.53 -13.35 3.50
CA ALA A 66 -2.41 -12.73 4.22
C ALA A 66 -1.97 -11.43 3.55
N ALA A 67 -1.91 -11.42 2.23
CA ALA A 67 -1.52 -10.23 1.50
C ALA A 67 -2.59 -9.15 1.61
N ILE A 68 -3.85 -9.55 1.52
CA ILE A 68 -4.96 -8.61 1.65
C ILE A 68 -4.94 -7.97 3.02
N SER A 69 -4.74 -8.78 4.05
CA SER A 69 -4.71 -8.29 5.43
C SER A 69 -3.62 -7.23 5.61
N GLN A 70 -2.44 -7.48 5.06
CA GLN A 70 -1.35 -6.51 5.14
C GLN A 70 -1.66 -5.21 4.39
N PHE A 71 -2.31 -5.34 3.23
CA PHE A 71 -2.69 -4.16 2.45
C PHE A 71 -3.69 -3.30 3.23
N ILE A 72 -4.69 -3.94 3.82
CA ILE A 72 -5.70 -3.23 4.61
C ILE A 72 -5.08 -2.60 5.85
N GLU A 73 -4.14 -3.30 6.48
CA GLU A 73 -3.44 -2.75 7.64
C GLU A 73 -2.69 -1.48 7.28
N LEU A 74 -2.08 -1.43 6.10
CA LEU A 74 -1.39 -0.23 5.65
C LEU A 74 -2.36 0.93 5.45
N LEU A 75 -3.52 0.65 4.86
CA LEU A 75 -4.53 1.69 4.70
C LEU A 75 -5.00 2.21 6.05
N THR A 76 -5.17 1.30 7.02
CA THR A 76 -5.55 1.69 8.37
C THR A 76 -4.48 2.58 8.99
N ASN A 77 -3.21 2.24 8.83
CA ASN A 77 -2.13 3.07 9.36
C ASN A 77 -2.12 4.46 8.73
N CYS A 78 -2.40 4.54 7.44
CA CYS A 78 -2.49 5.83 6.77
C CYS A 78 -3.59 6.70 7.38
N GLU A 79 -4.73 6.09 7.70
CA GLU A 79 -5.81 6.82 8.35
C GLU A 79 -5.44 7.26 9.75
N MET A 80 -4.86 6.34 10.52
CA MET A 80 -4.55 6.60 11.92
C MET A 80 -3.44 7.62 12.08
N ALA A 81 -2.58 7.75 11.09
CA ALA A 81 -1.49 8.70 11.17
C ALA A 81 -1.98 10.14 11.29
N ARG A 82 -3.22 10.40 10.93
CA ARG A 82 -3.80 11.74 11.06
C ARG A 82 -4.09 12.09 12.51
N TYR A 83 -4.23 11.10 13.37
CA TYR A 83 -4.67 11.30 14.74
C TYR A 83 -3.67 10.79 15.78
N ALA A 84 -2.74 9.96 15.38
CA ALA A 84 -1.81 9.31 16.29
C ALA A 84 -0.37 9.63 15.90
N PRO A 85 0.56 9.67 16.88
CA PRO A 85 1.97 9.86 16.52
C PRO A 85 2.54 8.57 15.93
N PHE A 86 3.38 8.75 14.91
CA PHE A 86 4.13 7.66 14.32
C PHE A 86 5.60 8.08 14.28
N SER A 87 6.48 7.18 14.68
CA SER A 87 7.91 7.44 14.69
C SER A 87 8.52 7.21 13.30
N ASN A 88 9.76 7.66 13.14
CA ASN A 88 10.48 7.38 11.90
C ASN A 88 10.68 5.89 11.70
N VAL A 89 10.86 5.14 12.78
CA VAL A 89 11.00 3.68 12.69
C VAL A 89 9.73 3.07 12.15
N GLU A 90 8.58 3.53 12.65
CA GLU A 90 7.30 3.01 12.16
C GLU A 90 7.08 3.36 10.70
N MET A 91 7.47 4.56 10.28
CA MET A 91 7.33 4.94 8.88
C MET A 91 8.18 4.05 7.98
N GLU A 92 9.42 3.75 8.41
CA GLU A 92 10.27 2.85 7.63
C GLU A 92 9.71 1.45 7.57
N GLN A 93 9.14 0.97 8.68
CA GLN A 93 8.52 -0.34 8.70
C GLN A 93 7.33 -0.39 7.74
N ASP A 94 6.51 0.66 7.74
CA ASP A 94 5.36 0.71 6.84
C ASP A 94 5.79 0.83 5.38
N TYR A 95 6.86 1.57 5.12
CA TYR A 95 7.39 1.63 3.77
C TYR A 95 7.82 0.25 3.28
N ASN A 96 8.57 -0.46 4.11
CA ASN A 96 9.04 -1.80 3.75
C ASN A 96 7.90 -2.78 3.60
N LYS A 97 6.90 -2.68 4.48
CA LYS A 97 5.72 -3.52 4.38
C LYS A 97 4.98 -3.24 3.07
N ALA A 98 4.85 -1.98 2.71
CA ALA A 98 4.16 -1.61 1.47
C ALA A 98 4.89 -2.16 0.25
N SER A 99 6.21 -2.09 0.26
CA SER A 99 7.00 -2.64 -0.83
C SER A 99 6.75 -4.13 -0.98
N ASN A 100 6.76 -4.85 0.14
CA ASN A 100 6.54 -6.29 0.13
C ASN A 100 5.13 -6.64 -0.31
N VAL A 101 4.15 -5.90 0.19
CA VAL A 101 2.74 -6.20 -0.10
C VAL A 101 2.42 -5.94 -1.57
N ILE A 102 2.91 -4.83 -2.11
CA ILE A 102 2.67 -4.54 -3.53
C ILE A 102 3.28 -5.64 -4.39
N SER A 103 4.51 -6.06 -4.08
CA SER A 103 5.15 -7.13 -4.83
C SER A 103 4.38 -8.44 -4.72
N LEU A 104 3.92 -8.73 -3.50
CA LEU A 104 3.21 -9.98 -3.25
C LEU A 104 1.86 -10.01 -3.97
N ILE A 105 1.10 -8.94 -3.86
CA ILE A 105 -0.21 -8.88 -4.50
C ILE A 105 -0.05 -8.93 -6.00
N ASP A 106 0.97 -8.24 -6.53
CA ASP A 106 1.17 -8.21 -7.98
C ASP A 106 1.41 -9.61 -8.56
N ARG A 107 1.99 -10.50 -7.76
CA ARG A 107 2.20 -11.87 -8.21
C ARG A 107 0.97 -12.75 -8.07
N GLN A 108 0.02 -12.34 -7.22
CA GLN A 108 -1.16 -13.16 -6.91
C GLN A 108 -2.38 -12.80 -7.74
N ILE A 109 -2.57 -11.54 -8.07
CA ILE A 109 -3.80 -11.12 -8.76
C ILE A 109 -3.77 -11.52 -10.22
N LYS A 110 -4.97 -11.77 -10.74
CA LYS A 110 -5.15 -12.20 -12.14
C LYS A 110 -5.77 -11.13 -12.99
#